data_40691eb6d3f503b82c8d4fdda4154f8b
#
_entry.id   40691eb6d3f503b82c8d4fdda4154f8b
#
_cell.length_a   1.000
_cell.length_b   1.000
_cell.length_c   1.000
_cell.angle_alpha   90.00
_cell.angle_beta   90.00
_cell.angle_gamma   90.00
#
_symmetry.space_group_name_H-M   'P 1'
#
loop_
_entity.id
_entity.type
_entity.pdbx_description
1 polymer ?
#
loop_
_entity_poly.entity_id
_entity_poly.type
_entity_poly.pdbx_seq_one_letter_code
_entity_poly.pdbx_strand_id
1 'polypeptide(L)'
;MTKEMNWPDWLPLREDLRKLSPYGAPQLDLPVKLNTNENPYSLDQKMQQHLNAGIGRHLEFLNRYPDRDASELRSALARFINSRSSTSFTSENIWVANGSNEILQSIGLAFDGEALGFEPSYSMHPLICRVVGRAWNGVPRNQDFAINVEKALSIINQRNVK
;
A
#
# COMPACT_ATOMS: atom_id res chain seq x y z
N MET A 1 17.76 19.29 0.54
CA MET A 1 17.20 20.41 -0.24
C MET A 1 16.27 19.79 -1.28
N THR A 2 14.99 19.88 -1.07
CA THR A 2 13.97 19.46 -2.07
C THR A 2 14.01 20.47 -3.22
N LYS A 3 14.38 20.00 -4.39
CA LYS A 3 14.37 20.80 -5.61
C LYS A 3 12.90 21.11 -5.91
N GLU A 4 12.49 22.36 -5.81
CA GLU A 4 11.16 22.78 -6.30
C GLU A 4 11.05 22.38 -7.77
N MET A 5 10.09 21.52 -8.08
CA MET A 5 9.82 21.14 -9.45
C MET A 5 8.99 22.25 -10.09
N ASN A 6 9.62 22.99 -11.00
CA ASN A 6 8.94 24.05 -11.75
C ASN A 6 8.22 23.42 -12.95
N TRP A 7 6.95 23.08 -12.77
CA TRP A 7 6.11 22.53 -13.82
C TRP A 7 5.73 23.63 -14.82
N PRO A 8 5.77 23.36 -16.14
CA PRO A 8 5.33 24.33 -17.14
C PRO A 8 3.85 24.70 -16.97
N ASP A 9 3.50 25.97 -17.19
CA ASP A 9 2.12 26.45 -17.02
C ASP A 9 1.13 25.80 -17.99
N TRP A 10 1.60 25.42 -19.17
CA TRP A 10 0.77 24.74 -20.17
C TRP A 10 0.40 23.30 -19.81
N LEU A 11 1.08 22.67 -18.82
CA LEU A 11 0.80 21.32 -18.39
C LEU A 11 -0.46 21.30 -17.51
N PRO A 12 -1.55 20.61 -17.92
CA PRO A 12 -2.80 20.56 -17.14
C PRO A 12 -2.67 19.63 -15.92
N LEU A 13 -1.70 19.92 -15.06
CA LEU A 13 -1.47 19.19 -13.84
C LEU A 13 -2.42 19.70 -12.74
N ARG A 14 -3.03 18.81 -11.99
CA ARG A 14 -3.85 19.14 -10.82
C ARG A 14 -3.04 20.03 -9.86
N GLU A 15 -3.66 21.11 -9.38
CA GLU A 15 -2.98 22.13 -8.55
C GLU A 15 -2.47 21.55 -7.22
N ASP A 16 -3.23 20.63 -6.62
CA ASP A 16 -2.85 19.95 -5.39
C ASP A 16 -1.64 19.01 -5.55
N LEU A 17 -1.33 18.58 -6.80
CA LEU A 17 -0.17 17.74 -7.10
C LEU A 17 1.07 18.55 -7.48
N ARG A 18 0.91 19.81 -7.94
CA ARG A 18 2.04 20.66 -8.37
C ARG A 18 3.09 20.86 -7.27
N LYS A 19 2.66 20.90 -6.03
CA LYS A 19 3.49 21.13 -4.84
C LYS A 19 4.07 19.85 -4.22
N LEU A 20 3.78 18.69 -4.81
CA LEU A 20 4.32 17.44 -4.30
C LEU A 20 5.76 17.24 -4.75
N SER A 21 6.61 16.89 -3.83
CA SER A 21 7.91 16.29 -4.13
C SER A 21 7.75 14.78 -4.33
N PRO A 22 8.56 14.16 -5.20
CA PRO A 22 8.55 12.70 -5.33
C PRO A 22 8.79 12.04 -3.97
N TYR A 23 7.96 11.04 -3.64
CA TYR A 23 8.23 10.18 -2.49
C TYR A 23 9.43 9.30 -2.80
N GLY A 24 10.37 9.24 -1.87
CA GLY A 24 11.50 8.34 -1.96
C GLY A 24 12.28 8.35 -0.66
N ALA A 25 12.48 7.19 -0.05
CA ALA A 25 13.48 7.03 0.97
C ALA A 25 14.86 7.17 0.31
N PRO A 26 15.83 7.88 0.93
CA PRO A 26 17.18 7.96 0.38
C PRO A 26 17.76 6.56 0.16
N GLN A 27 18.23 6.31 -1.07
CA GLN A 27 18.97 5.09 -1.37
C GLN A 27 20.41 5.29 -0.93
N LEU A 28 20.74 4.75 0.21
CA LEU A 28 22.07 4.86 0.81
C LEU A 28 22.81 3.54 0.65
N ASP A 29 24.07 3.62 0.24
CA ASP A 29 24.96 2.45 0.21
C ASP A 29 25.65 2.31 1.59
N LEU A 30 24.88 1.77 2.53
CA LEU A 30 25.31 1.54 3.90
C LEU A 30 25.13 0.07 4.28
N PRO A 31 26.01 -0.48 5.13
CA PRO A 31 25.91 -1.88 5.55
C PRO A 31 24.64 -2.19 6.36
N VAL A 32 24.06 -1.18 7.02
CA VAL A 32 22.82 -1.30 7.79
C VAL A 32 21.83 -0.26 7.27
N LYS A 33 20.68 -0.72 6.76
CA LYS A 33 19.61 0.12 6.23
C LYS A 33 18.37 -0.02 7.11
N LEU A 34 18.02 1.06 7.84
CA LEU A 34 16.84 1.09 8.74
C LEU A 34 15.83 2.16 8.32
N ASN A 35 16.05 2.80 7.17
CA ASN A 35 15.20 3.86 6.63
C ASN A 35 14.02 3.33 5.78
N THR A 36 14.01 2.04 5.51
CA THR A 36 12.96 1.32 4.79
C THR A 36 12.61 0.03 5.54
N ASN A 37 11.38 -0.45 5.34
CA ASN A 37 10.93 -1.72 5.94
C ASN A 37 11.29 -2.89 5.02
N GLU A 38 12.57 -3.23 4.97
CA GLU A 38 13.10 -4.32 4.14
C GLU A 38 13.46 -5.53 5.01
N ASN A 39 13.30 -6.72 4.42
CA ASN A 39 13.80 -7.93 5.03
C ASN A 39 15.33 -8.03 4.81
N PRO A 40 16.17 -7.97 5.86
CA PRO A 40 17.62 -8.02 5.70
C PRO A 40 18.17 -9.42 5.37
N TYR A 41 17.34 -10.45 5.46
CA TYR A 41 17.76 -11.84 5.24
C TYR A 41 17.57 -12.24 3.78
N SER A 42 18.65 -12.71 3.17
CA SER A 42 18.61 -13.33 1.84
C SER A 42 17.90 -14.68 1.89
N LEU A 43 17.31 -15.07 0.76
CA LEU A 43 16.77 -16.42 0.61
C LEU A 43 17.89 -17.46 0.64
N ASP A 44 17.67 -18.57 1.30
CA ASP A 44 18.59 -19.69 1.25
C ASP A 44 18.63 -20.33 -0.15
N GLN A 45 19.67 -21.13 -0.40
CA GLN A 45 19.89 -21.73 -1.72
C GLN A 45 18.73 -22.65 -2.15
N LYS A 46 18.14 -23.39 -1.21
CA LYS A 46 17.03 -24.31 -1.50
C LYS A 46 15.78 -23.53 -1.95
N MET A 47 15.48 -22.43 -1.28
CA MET A 47 14.38 -21.57 -1.64
C MET A 47 14.62 -20.88 -2.99
N GLN A 48 15.85 -20.40 -3.25
CA GLN A 48 16.21 -19.83 -4.55
C GLN A 48 16.01 -20.85 -5.69
N GLN A 49 16.46 -22.09 -5.51
CA GLN A 49 16.27 -23.16 -6.50
C GLN A 49 14.79 -23.47 -6.74
N HIS A 50 13.99 -23.51 -5.67
CA HIS A 50 12.55 -23.75 -5.74
C HIS A 50 11.85 -22.64 -6.54
N LEU A 51 12.15 -21.38 -6.25
CA LEU A 51 11.60 -20.24 -6.96
C LEU A 51 12.01 -20.20 -8.43
N ASN A 52 13.29 -20.46 -8.73
CA ASN A 52 13.77 -20.54 -10.12
C ASN A 52 13.04 -21.62 -10.92
N ALA A 53 12.85 -22.81 -10.34
CA ALA A 53 12.08 -23.86 -10.99
C ALA A 53 10.59 -23.48 -11.18
N GLY A 54 10.02 -22.76 -10.22
CA GLY A 54 8.65 -22.21 -10.31
C GLY A 54 8.52 -21.22 -11.47
N ILE A 55 9.39 -20.21 -11.51
CA ILE A 55 9.42 -19.22 -12.58
C ILE A 55 9.65 -19.88 -13.95
N GLY A 56 10.60 -20.82 -14.02
CA GLY A 56 10.93 -21.54 -15.26
C GLY A 56 9.72 -22.18 -15.92
N ARG A 57 8.81 -22.77 -15.14
CA ARG A 57 7.57 -23.39 -15.66
C ARG A 57 6.60 -22.39 -16.30
N HIS A 58 6.69 -21.12 -15.94
CA HIS A 58 5.80 -20.08 -16.45
C HIS A 58 6.40 -19.27 -17.61
N LEU A 59 7.71 -19.43 -17.90
CA LEU A 59 8.36 -18.64 -18.95
C LEU A 59 7.75 -18.84 -20.33
N GLU A 60 7.31 -20.05 -20.67
CA GLU A 60 6.69 -20.36 -21.97
C GLU A 60 5.32 -19.69 -22.17
N PHE A 61 4.71 -19.19 -21.09
CA PHE A 61 3.39 -18.55 -21.12
C PHE A 61 3.43 -17.03 -20.92
N LEU A 62 4.63 -16.42 -20.81
CA LEU A 62 4.76 -14.98 -20.56
C LEU A 62 4.18 -14.09 -21.68
N ASN A 63 3.98 -14.64 -22.86
CA ASN A 63 3.31 -13.98 -23.99
C ASN A 63 1.78 -14.03 -23.89
N ARG A 64 1.22 -14.63 -22.85
CA ARG A 64 -0.21 -14.74 -22.60
C ARG A 64 -0.64 -13.85 -21.45
N TYR A 65 -1.91 -13.48 -21.44
CA TYR A 65 -2.48 -12.82 -20.26
C TYR A 65 -2.46 -13.79 -19.07
N PRO A 66 -2.11 -13.30 -17.87
CA PRO A 66 -2.20 -14.10 -16.66
C PRO A 66 -3.64 -14.43 -16.29
N ASP A 67 -3.82 -15.35 -15.33
CA ASP A 67 -5.13 -15.55 -14.69
C ASP A 67 -5.58 -14.22 -14.07
N ARG A 68 -6.67 -13.65 -14.65
CA ARG A 68 -7.23 -12.36 -14.23
C ARG A 68 -7.60 -12.37 -12.75
N ASP A 69 -8.11 -13.49 -12.27
CA ASP A 69 -8.66 -13.60 -10.92
C ASP A 69 -7.63 -14.10 -9.91
N ALA A 70 -6.42 -14.44 -10.34
CA ALA A 70 -5.32 -14.99 -9.53
C ALA A 70 -5.80 -16.11 -8.59
N SER A 71 -6.59 -17.04 -9.12
CA SER A 71 -7.39 -18.00 -8.35
C SER A 71 -6.54 -18.91 -7.47
N GLU A 72 -5.41 -19.41 -8.00
CA GLU A 72 -4.48 -20.24 -7.23
C GLU A 72 -3.82 -19.47 -6.09
N LEU A 73 -3.35 -18.25 -6.36
CA LEU A 73 -2.70 -17.41 -5.37
C LEU A 73 -3.69 -17.03 -4.25
N ARG A 74 -4.91 -16.61 -4.59
CA ARG A 74 -5.95 -16.27 -3.62
C ARG A 74 -6.29 -17.47 -2.74
N SER A 75 -6.44 -18.65 -3.33
CA SER A 75 -6.69 -19.90 -2.58
C SER A 75 -5.50 -20.27 -1.67
N ALA A 76 -4.26 -20.09 -2.13
CA ALA A 76 -3.07 -20.35 -1.33
C ALA A 76 -2.95 -19.39 -0.15
N LEU A 77 -3.23 -18.10 -0.36
CA LEU A 77 -3.24 -17.08 0.69
C LEU A 77 -4.34 -17.33 1.73
N ALA A 78 -5.53 -17.72 1.30
CA ALA A 78 -6.61 -18.10 2.22
C ALA A 78 -6.19 -19.26 3.13
N ARG A 79 -5.61 -20.33 2.57
CA ARG A 79 -5.07 -21.45 3.37
C ARG A 79 -3.96 -21.01 4.31
N PHE A 80 -3.04 -20.16 3.84
CA PHE A 80 -1.94 -19.64 4.66
C PHE A 80 -2.45 -18.84 5.85
N ILE A 81 -3.41 -17.94 5.66
CA ILE A 81 -4.01 -17.14 6.74
C ILE A 81 -4.74 -18.04 7.72
N ASN A 82 -5.58 -18.96 7.23
CA ASN A 82 -6.34 -19.89 8.06
C ASN A 82 -5.43 -20.81 8.90
N SER A 83 -4.25 -21.16 8.38
CA SER A 83 -3.28 -21.99 9.14
C SER A 83 -2.62 -21.25 10.31
N ARG A 84 -2.71 -19.93 10.36
CA ARG A 84 -2.06 -19.06 11.36
C ARG A 84 -3.05 -18.34 12.28
N SER A 85 -4.31 -18.40 11.96
CA SER A 85 -5.39 -17.72 12.70
C SER A 85 -6.65 -18.59 12.70
N SER A 86 -7.50 -18.42 13.71
CA SER A 86 -8.78 -19.14 13.79
C SER A 86 -9.82 -18.56 12.83
N THR A 87 -9.50 -18.56 11.53
CA THR A 87 -10.38 -18.05 10.46
C THR A 87 -10.71 -19.16 9.47
N SER A 88 -11.76 -18.94 8.66
CA SER A 88 -12.20 -19.85 7.60
C SER A 88 -12.36 -19.11 6.27
N PHE A 89 -11.36 -18.30 5.91
CA PHE A 89 -11.36 -17.57 4.65
C PHE A 89 -11.30 -18.51 3.45
N THR A 90 -11.97 -18.11 2.38
CA THR A 90 -11.90 -18.71 1.06
C THR A 90 -11.20 -17.76 0.09
N SER A 91 -10.98 -18.17 -1.16
CA SER A 91 -10.46 -17.27 -2.20
C SER A 91 -11.31 -16.01 -2.38
N GLU A 92 -12.60 -16.08 -2.10
CA GLU A 92 -13.54 -14.94 -2.22
C GLU A 92 -13.28 -13.82 -1.21
N ASN A 93 -12.61 -14.14 -0.12
CA ASN A 93 -12.24 -13.16 0.91
C ASN A 93 -10.86 -12.54 0.67
N ILE A 94 -10.14 -12.94 -0.38
CA ILE A 94 -8.78 -12.48 -0.66
C ILE A 94 -8.76 -11.61 -1.91
N TRP A 95 -8.22 -10.43 -1.77
CA TRP A 95 -7.85 -9.56 -2.87
C TRP A 95 -6.34 -9.46 -2.97
N VAL A 96 -5.78 -9.62 -4.17
CA VAL A 96 -4.35 -9.56 -4.45
C VAL A 96 -4.04 -8.43 -5.42
N ALA A 97 -2.92 -7.77 -5.20
CA ALA A 97 -2.41 -6.68 -6.03
C ALA A 97 -0.88 -6.53 -5.86
N ASN A 98 -0.26 -5.59 -6.55
CA ASN A 98 1.18 -5.29 -6.41
C ASN A 98 1.45 -4.52 -5.11
N GLY A 99 1.20 -5.16 -4.00
CA GLY A 99 1.30 -4.62 -2.65
C GLY A 99 0.05 -3.85 -2.20
N SER A 100 0.01 -3.54 -0.90
CA SER A 100 -1.13 -2.87 -0.25
C SER A 100 -1.40 -1.46 -0.78
N ASN A 101 -0.41 -0.77 -1.31
CA ASN A 101 -0.59 0.58 -1.86
C ASN A 101 -1.55 0.60 -3.06
N GLU A 102 -1.48 -0.40 -3.94
CA GLU A 102 -2.41 -0.54 -5.07
C GLU A 102 -3.84 -0.82 -4.59
N ILE A 103 -3.98 -1.65 -3.56
CA ILE A 103 -5.29 -1.94 -2.95
C ILE A 103 -5.88 -0.67 -2.31
N LEU A 104 -5.10 0.07 -1.52
CA LEU A 104 -5.54 1.32 -0.90
C LEU A 104 -5.90 2.38 -1.95
N GLN A 105 -5.14 2.47 -3.04
CA GLN A 105 -5.47 3.36 -4.15
C GLN A 105 -6.79 2.96 -4.81
N SER A 106 -7.00 1.68 -5.06
CA SER A 106 -8.23 1.17 -5.64
C SER A 106 -9.44 1.43 -4.75
N ILE A 107 -9.30 1.26 -3.43
CA ILE A 107 -10.34 1.62 -2.45
C ILE A 107 -10.64 3.12 -2.52
N GLY A 108 -9.60 3.96 -2.51
CA GLY A 108 -9.77 5.42 -2.59
C GLY A 108 -10.42 5.91 -3.89
N LEU A 109 -10.25 5.16 -4.99
CA LEU A 109 -10.94 5.43 -6.27
C LEU A 109 -12.38 4.94 -6.27
N ALA A 110 -12.65 3.80 -5.62
CA ALA A 110 -13.97 3.16 -5.64
C ALA A 110 -14.98 3.82 -4.67
N PHE A 111 -14.52 4.29 -3.53
CA PHE A 111 -15.39 4.88 -2.50
C PHE A 111 -15.33 6.41 -2.57
N ASP A 112 -16.48 7.04 -2.35
CA ASP A 112 -16.58 8.49 -2.20
C ASP A 112 -16.29 8.93 -0.76
N GLY A 113 -16.12 10.23 -0.56
CA GLY A 113 -15.90 10.82 0.76
C GLY A 113 -14.43 11.09 1.09
N GLU A 114 -14.21 11.45 2.34
CA GLU A 114 -12.89 11.74 2.89
C GLU A 114 -12.35 10.53 3.63
N ALA A 115 -11.03 10.39 3.67
CA ALA A 115 -10.36 9.36 4.45
C ALA A 115 -9.95 9.88 5.82
N LEU A 116 -9.95 8.99 6.81
CA LEU A 116 -9.46 9.26 8.17
C LEU A 116 -8.39 8.23 8.52
N GLY A 117 -7.35 8.67 9.20
CA GLY A 117 -6.33 7.80 9.75
C GLY A 117 -5.70 8.36 11.02
N PHE A 118 -4.87 7.55 11.67
CA PHE A 118 -4.28 7.88 12.97
C PHE A 118 -2.79 8.16 12.84
N GLU A 119 -2.36 9.32 13.33
CA GLU A 119 -0.96 9.79 13.20
C GLU A 119 -0.18 9.64 14.52
N PRO A 120 1.11 9.23 14.45
CA PRO A 120 1.89 8.95 13.26
C PRO A 120 1.39 7.70 12.50
N SER A 121 1.45 7.75 11.17
CA SER A 121 0.99 6.72 10.25
C SER A 121 2.03 6.46 9.17
N TYR A 122 1.83 5.39 8.39
CA TYR A 122 2.61 5.16 7.18
C TYR A 122 2.41 6.31 6.20
N SER A 123 3.51 6.91 5.75
CA SER A 123 3.51 8.13 4.95
C SER A 123 2.74 8.03 3.61
N MET A 124 2.58 6.80 3.09
CA MET A 124 1.83 6.58 1.86
C MET A 124 0.31 6.76 2.01
N HIS A 125 -0.26 6.63 3.20
CA HIS A 125 -1.70 6.78 3.38
C HIS A 125 -2.21 8.17 2.93
N PRO A 126 -1.70 9.30 3.47
CA PRO A 126 -2.10 10.62 3.02
C PRO A 126 -1.70 10.91 1.56
N LEU A 127 -0.57 10.34 1.08
CA LEU A 127 -0.15 10.51 -0.31
C LEU A 127 -1.10 9.81 -1.28
N ILE A 128 -1.50 8.58 -1.00
CA ILE A 128 -2.49 7.85 -1.81
C ILE A 128 -3.80 8.61 -1.85
N CYS A 129 -4.32 9.08 -0.70
CA CYS A 129 -5.53 9.88 -0.66
C CYS A 129 -5.44 11.11 -1.57
N ARG A 130 -4.32 11.83 -1.52
CA ARG A 130 -4.08 12.99 -2.39
C ARG A 130 -4.04 12.60 -3.87
N VAL A 131 -3.34 11.52 -4.23
CA VAL A 131 -3.25 11.05 -5.63
C VAL A 131 -4.63 10.74 -6.19
N VAL A 132 -5.49 10.07 -5.42
CA VAL A 132 -6.87 9.75 -5.84
C VAL A 132 -7.86 10.90 -5.64
N GLY A 133 -7.40 12.08 -5.19
CA GLY A 133 -8.24 13.27 -5.02
C GLY A 133 -9.15 13.24 -3.79
N ARG A 134 -8.76 12.50 -2.75
CA ARG A 134 -9.47 12.41 -1.47
C ARG A 134 -8.78 13.23 -0.40
N ALA A 135 -9.56 13.90 0.44
CA ALA A 135 -9.03 14.56 1.62
C ALA A 135 -8.59 13.52 2.67
N TRP A 136 -7.48 13.79 3.33
CA TRP A 136 -6.97 13.01 4.45
C TRP A 136 -7.20 13.75 5.76
N ASN A 137 -7.81 13.09 6.72
CA ASN A 137 -8.02 13.60 8.07
C ASN A 137 -7.14 12.82 9.06
N GLY A 138 -5.99 13.39 9.42
CA GLY A 138 -5.10 12.83 10.42
C GLY A 138 -5.59 13.07 11.84
N VAL A 139 -5.82 12.02 12.60
CA VAL A 139 -6.15 12.07 14.03
C VAL A 139 -4.90 11.75 14.83
N PRO A 140 -4.35 12.69 15.62
CA PRO A 140 -3.21 12.37 16.47
C PRO A 140 -3.53 11.25 17.46
N ARG A 141 -2.62 10.30 17.60
CA ARG A 141 -2.68 9.29 18.67
C ARG A 141 -2.41 9.95 20.02
N ASN A 142 -2.81 9.29 21.08
CA ASN A 142 -2.45 9.68 22.44
C ASN A 142 -0.93 9.51 22.67
N GLN A 143 -0.42 9.99 23.80
CA GLN A 143 1.02 9.89 24.14
C GLN A 143 1.50 8.43 24.26
N ASP A 144 0.62 7.51 24.61
CA ASP A 144 0.85 6.05 24.65
C ASP A 144 0.63 5.35 23.31
N PHE A 145 0.46 6.11 22.23
CA PHE A 145 0.12 5.66 20.89
C PHE A 145 -1.27 4.99 20.75
N ALA A 146 -2.11 5.02 21.78
CA ALA A 146 -3.48 4.56 21.69
C ALA A 146 -4.31 5.45 20.74
N ILE A 147 -5.35 4.86 20.15
CA ILE A 147 -6.29 5.58 19.29
C ILE A 147 -7.24 6.41 20.16
N ASN A 148 -7.34 7.70 19.84
CA ASN A 148 -8.35 8.57 20.45
C ASN A 148 -9.70 8.39 19.73
N VAL A 149 -10.50 7.47 20.23
CA VAL A 149 -11.79 7.09 19.62
C VAL A 149 -12.78 8.24 19.61
N GLU A 150 -12.87 9.02 20.70
CA GLU A 150 -13.80 10.15 20.78
C GLU A 150 -13.51 11.22 19.72
N LYS A 151 -12.23 11.56 19.56
CA LYS A 151 -11.79 12.50 18.54
C LYS A 151 -12.04 11.98 17.12
N ALA A 152 -11.80 10.69 16.89
CA ALA A 152 -12.08 10.06 15.61
C ALA A 152 -13.57 10.12 15.27
N LEU A 153 -14.45 9.73 16.20
CA LEU A 153 -15.89 9.79 16.04
C LEU A 153 -16.40 11.22 15.81
N SER A 154 -15.84 12.20 16.51
CA SER A 154 -16.17 13.61 16.29
C SER A 154 -15.90 14.06 14.85
N ILE A 155 -14.74 13.65 14.28
CA ILE A 155 -14.38 13.99 12.89
C ILE A 155 -15.30 13.25 11.91
N ILE A 156 -15.59 11.97 12.12
CA ILE A 156 -16.49 11.18 11.29
C ILE A 156 -17.88 11.83 11.23
N ASN A 157 -18.39 12.28 12.36
CA ASN A 157 -19.71 12.91 12.45
C ASN A 157 -19.78 14.32 11.83
N GLN A 158 -18.65 15.04 11.77
CA GLN A 158 -18.58 16.42 11.25
C GLN A 158 -18.21 16.50 9.78
N ARG A 159 -17.60 15.47 9.23
CA ARG A 159 -17.08 15.41 7.88
C ARG A 159 -17.67 14.24 7.09
N ASN A 160 -17.57 14.32 5.78
CA ASN A 160 -17.99 13.23 4.89
C ASN A 160 -16.93 12.10 4.83
N VAL A 161 -16.55 11.59 6.00
CA VAL A 161 -15.63 10.44 6.10
C VAL A 161 -16.41 9.16 5.79
N LYS A 162 -15.83 8.33 4.93
CA LYS A 162 -16.41 7.05 4.46
C LYS A 162 -15.42 5.91 4.63
#